data_5b6e36c7beba4adea121d4c0243e02ae
#
_entry.id   5b6e36c7beba4adea121d4c0243e02ae
#
_cell.length_a   1.000
_cell.length_b   1.000
_cell.length_c   1.000
_cell.angle_alpha   90.00
_cell.angle_beta   90.00
_cell.angle_gamma   90.00
#
_symmetry.space_group_name_H-M   'P 1'
#
loop_
_entity.id
_entity.type
_entity.pdbx_description
1 polymer ?
#
loop_
_entity_poly.entity_id
_entity_poly.type
_entity_poly.pdbx_seq_one_letter_code
_entity_poly.pdbx_strand_id
1 'polypeptide(L)'
;MPKTKTLVKICGITSIEQALQIAELGTDAIGIISVNESPRYISSEKKKVIFKTLKDLYPNIERVSVVKNSPIDSIIKGFLGEPNETIIQLHGDEDIDYCQKLKKRIPDIGLWKAFRIKNKKDLEKIKPYENFIDAIPVSYTHLTLPTILLV
;
A
#
# COMPACT_ATOMS: atom_id res chain seq x y z
N MET A 1 5.61 3.67 -29.58
CA MET A 1 4.74 3.59 -28.38
C MET A 1 5.63 3.63 -27.15
N PRO A 2 5.36 4.48 -26.18
CA PRO A 2 6.08 4.43 -24.93
C PRO A 2 5.83 3.06 -24.28
N LYS A 3 6.92 2.33 -23.97
CA LYS A 3 6.82 1.12 -23.16
C LYS A 3 6.33 1.51 -21.79
N THR A 4 5.10 1.15 -21.44
CA THR A 4 4.61 1.29 -20.07
C THR A 4 5.52 0.45 -19.17
N LYS A 5 6.28 1.12 -18.31
CA LYS A 5 7.14 0.45 -17.34
C LYS A 5 6.25 -0.34 -16.37
N THR A 6 6.45 -1.65 -16.28
CA THR A 6 5.80 -2.45 -15.25
C THR A 6 6.38 -2.07 -13.89
N LEU A 7 5.54 -1.64 -12.96
CA LEU A 7 5.93 -1.36 -11.59
C LEU A 7 5.85 -2.64 -10.76
N VAL A 8 6.88 -2.88 -9.96
CA VAL A 8 6.98 -4.06 -9.10
C VAL A 8 6.84 -3.64 -7.64
N LYS A 9 5.85 -4.20 -6.96
CA LYS A 9 5.66 -4.04 -5.51
C LYS A 9 5.87 -5.37 -4.81
N ILE A 10 6.71 -5.37 -3.79
CA ILE A 10 6.89 -6.52 -2.88
C ILE A 10 6.23 -6.17 -1.55
N CYS A 11 5.32 -7.02 -1.10
CA CYS A 11 4.50 -6.78 0.09
C CYS A 11 4.73 -7.83 1.18
N GLY A 12 4.56 -7.42 2.44
CA GLY A 12 4.67 -8.31 3.59
C GLY A 12 6.09 -8.44 4.12
N ILE A 13 6.87 -7.39 4.00
CA ILE A 13 8.22 -7.28 4.57
C ILE A 13 8.11 -7.20 6.09
N THR A 14 8.96 -7.96 6.79
CA THR A 14 8.94 -8.07 8.25
C THR A 14 10.26 -7.69 8.92
N SER A 15 11.33 -7.44 8.16
CA SER A 15 12.62 -7.02 8.70
C SER A 15 13.33 -5.97 7.83
N ILE A 16 14.29 -5.26 8.41
CA ILE A 16 15.13 -4.30 7.71
C ILE A 16 15.97 -5.00 6.64
N GLU A 17 16.53 -6.16 6.97
CA GLU A 17 17.38 -6.93 6.06
C GLU A 17 16.62 -7.32 4.80
N GLN A 18 15.38 -7.80 4.93
CA GLN A 18 14.52 -8.08 3.79
C GLN A 18 14.25 -6.83 2.96
N ALA A 19 13.93 -5.72 3.62
CA ALA A 19 13.63 -4.45 2.94
C ALA A 19 14.83 -3.97 2.11
N LEU A 20 16.04 -4.01 2.66
CA LEU A 20 17.25 -3.59 1.97
C LEU A 20 17.61 -4.51 0.80
N GLN A 21 17.54 -5.83 0.98
CA GLN A 21 17.78 -6.79 -0.09
C GLN A 21 16.84 -6.58 -1.27
N ILE A 22 15.55 -6.35 -0.99
CA ILE A 22 14.55 -6.11 -2.03
C ILE A 22 14.75 -4.75 -2.69
N ALA A 23 15.15 -3.72 -1.93
CA ALA A 23 15.46 -2.41 -2.48
C ALA A 23 16.65 -2.47 -3.45
N GLU A 24 17.70 -3.22 -3.12
CA GLU A 24 18.88 -3.45 -3.98
C GLU A 24 18.52 -4.14 -5.30
N LEU A 25 17.49 -4.99 -5.31
CA LEU A 25 16.98 -5.65 -6.53
C LEU A 25 16.20 -4.69 -7.45
N GLY A 26 15.96 -3.45 -7.04
CA GLY A 26 15.34 -2.44 -7.87
C GLY A 26 13.81 -2.49 -7.92
N THR A 27 13.16 -2.91 -6.82
CA THR A 27 11.71 -2.82 -6.69
C THR A 27 11.23 -1.36 -6.70
N ASP A 28 10.03 -1.11 -7.20
CA ASP A 28 9.45 0.24 -7.23
C ASP A 28 8.68 0.58 -5.94
N ALA A 29 8.17 -0.44 -5.22
CA ALA A 29 7.43 -0.25 -3.98
C ALA A 29 7.64 -1.40 -2.99
N ILE A 30 7.68 -1.05 -1.70
CA ILE A 30 7.77 -2.01 -0.59
C ILE A 30 6.57 -1.81 0.33
N GLY A 31 5.84 -2.90 0.61
CA GLY A 31 4.66 -2.91 1.46
C GLY A 31 4.90 -3.57 2.82
N ILE A 32 4.43 -2.91 3.86
CA ILE A 32 4.37 -3.43 5.23
C ILE A 32 2.92 -3.60 5.65
N ILE A 33 2.59 -4.74 6.24
CA ILE A 33 1.24 -5.07 6.65
C ILE A 33 1.01 -4.60 8.08
N SER A 34 0.09 -3.67 8.25
CA SER A 34 -0.37 -3.13 9.54
C SER A 34 -1.75 -3.69 9.93
N VAL A 35 -1.98 -4.97 9.62
CA VAL A 35 -3.21 -5.71 9.93
C VAL A 35 -2.88 -6.78 10.96
N ASN A 36 -3.41 -6.63 12.18
CA ASN A 36 -3.03 -7.46 13.33
C ASN A 36 -3.25 -8.96 13.12
N GLU A 37 -4.27 -9.34 12.34
CA GLU A 37 -4.60 -10.73 12.03
C GLU A 37 -3.67 -11.36 10.99
N SER A 38 -2.82 -10.57 10.37
CA SER A 38 -1.87 -11.08 9.38
C SER A 38 -0.68 -11.77 10.05
N PRO A 39 -0.24 -12.93 9.56
CA PRO A 39 1.01 -13.56 10.03
C PRO A 39 2.26 -12.73 9.70
N ARG A 40 2.14 -11.74 8.80
CA ARG A 40 3.20 -10.81 8.42
C ARG A 40 3.03 -9.43 9.05
N TYR A 41 2.21 -9.33 10.09
CA TYR A 41 2.07 -8.11 10.87
C TYR A 41 3.38 -7.76 11.57
N ILE A 42 3.72 -6.48 11.60
CA ILE A 42 4.78 -5.93 12.45
C ILE A 42 4.29 -4.69 13.17
N SER A 43 4.90 -4.38 14.32
CA SER A 43 4.52 -3.23 15.13
C SER A 43 4.77 -1.89 14.41
N SER A 44 4.05 -0.85 14.83
CA SER A 44 4.21 0.49 14.30
C SER A 44 5.63 1.03 14.47
N GLU A 45 6.29 0.72 15.58
CA GLU A 45 7.66 1.13 15.86
C GLU A 45 8.63 0.50 14.88
N LYS A 46 8.50 -0.81 14.66
CA LYS A 46 9.34 -1.55 13.70
C LYS A 46 9.11 -1.07 12.27
N LYS A 47 7.85 -0.82 11.89
CA LYS A 47 7.50 -0.22 10.59
C LYS A 47 8.18 1.14 10.40
N LYS A 48 8.11 2.03 11.40
CA LYS A 48 8.75 3.35 11.34
C LYS A 48 10.25 3.25 11.07
N VAL A 49 10.94 2.35 11.76
CA VAL A 49 12.38 2.14 11.55
C VAL A 49 12.67 1.67 10.13
N ILE A 50 11.94 0.69 9.61
CA ILE A 50 12.13 0.17 8.25
C ILE A 50 11.87 1.27 7.21
N PHE A 51 10.76 1.97 7.32
CA PHE A 51 10.40 3.02 6.36
C PHE A 51 11.35 4.22 6.41
N LYS A 52 11.82 4.60 7.61
CA LYS A 52 12.84 5.63 7.73
C LYS A 52 14.14 5.21 7.06
N THR A 53 14.59 4.00 7.27
CA THR A 53 15.80 3.46 6.63
C THR A 53 15.67 3.47 5.10
N LEU A 54 14.53 3.04 4.57
CA LEU A 54 14.25 3.09 3.13
C LEU A 54 14.20 4.53 2.61
N LYS A 55 13.57 5.46 3.34
CA LYS A 55 13.53 6.89 2.98
C LYS A 55 14.92 7.47 2.85
N ASP A 56 15.82 7.13 3.77
CA ASP A 56 17.17 7.66 3.82
C ASP A 56 18.09 7.08 2.73
N LEU A 57 17.98 5.77 2.45
CA LEU A 57 18.87 5.06 1.52
C LEU A 57 18.29 4.88 0.11
N TYR A 58 16.99 4.75 -0.02
CA TYR A 58 16.28 4.49 -1.28
C TYR A 58 15.03 5.39 -1.41
N PRO A 59 15.20 6.73 -1.47
CA PRO A 59 14.10 7.69 -1.41
C PRO A 59 13.07 7.53 -2.55
N ASN A 60 13.47 6.94 -3.68
CA ASN A 60 12.60 6.73 -4.84
C ASN A 60 11.70 5.50 -4.74
N ILE A 61 11.90 4.64 -3.72
CA ILE A 61 11.04 3.49 -3.49
C ILE A 61 9.79 3.93 -2.73
N GLU A 62 8.61 3.58 -3.24
CA GLU A 62 7.35 3.84 -2.56
C GLU A 62 7.23 2.97 -1.30
N ARG A 63 6.88 3.58 -0.20
CA ARG A 63 6.72 2.95 1.12
C ARG A 63 5.24 2.83 1.44
N VAL A 64 4.72 1.61 1.30
CA VAL A 64 3.29 1.32 1.32
C VAL A 64 2.88 0.71 2.67
N SER A 65 2.04 1.40 3.42
CA SER A 65 1.40 0.84 4.60
C SER A 65 0.07 0.20 4.23
N VAL A 66 -0.04 -1.12 4.43
CA VAL A 66 -1.27 -1.86 4.13
C VAL A 66 -2.13 -1.94 5.38
N VAL A 67 -3.34 -1.41 5.30
CA VAL A 67 -4.33 -1.38 6.38
C VAL A 67 -5.63 -2.06 5.94
N LYS A 68 -6.46 -2.44 6.91
CA LYS A 68 -7.75 -3.09 6.65
C LYS A 68 -8.78 -2.59 7.65
N ASN A 69 -9.83 -1.94 7.14
CA ASN A 69 -10.96 -1.44 7.94
C ASN A 69 -10.52 -0.63 9.19
N SER A 70 -9.39 0.05 9.10
CA SER A 70 -8.83 0.83 10.21
C SER A 70 -9.59 2.15 10.38
N PRO A 71 -9.86 2.61 11.60
CA PRO A 71 -10.40 3.95 11.81
C PRO A 71 -9.46 5.00 11.21
N ILE A 72 -10.02 6.00 10.52
CA ILE A 72 -9.24 7.07 9.88
C ILE A 72 -8.34 7.77 10.90
N ASP A 73 -8.84 8.05 12.09
CA ASP A 73 -8.06 8.70 13.15
C ASP A 73 -6.85 7.87 13.60
N SER A 74 -6.96 6.54 13.56
CA SER A 74 -5.83 5.66 13.86
C SER A 74 -4.74 5.76 12.79
N ILE A 75 -5.12 5.86 11.52
CA ILE A 75 -4.19 6.09 10.41
C ILE A 75 -3.50 7.44 10.58
N ILE A 76 -4.28 8.50 10.83
CA ILE A 76 -3.75 9.86 11.00
C ILE A 76 -2.79 9.97 12.19
N LYS A 77 -3.10 9.30 13.31
CA LYS A 77 -2.18 9.26 14.46
C LYS A 77 -0.83 8.63 14.11
N GLY A 78 -0.80 7.68 13.20
CA GLY A 78 0.44 7.09 12.68
C GLY A 78 1.35 8.09 11.96
N PHE A 79 0.78 9.21 11.47
CA PHE A 79 1.48 10.30 10.77
C PHE A 79 1.84 11.49 11.66
N LEU A 80 1.60 11.41 12.98
CA LEU A 80 2.01 12.49 13.89
C LEU A 80 3.54 12.62 13.89
N GLY A 81 4.01 13.64 13.23
CA GLY A 81 5.40 13.86 12.82
C GLY A 81 5.55 13.78 11.31
N GLU A 82 6.76 13.61 10.80
CA GLU A 82 6.98 13.37 9.37
C GLU A 82 6.54 11.95 9.00
N PRO A 83 5.56 11.78 8.10
CA PRO A 83 5.20 10.46 7.61
C PRO A 83 6.38 9.85 6.85
N ASN A 84 6.72 8.61 7.17
CA ASN A 84 7.69 7.85 6.39
C ASN A 84 7.02 7.08 5.26
N GLU A 85 5.72 6.90 5.33
CA GLU A 85 4.89 6.32 4.29
C GLU A 85 4.69 7.30 3.13
N THR A 86 4.68 6.78 1.91
CA THR A 86 4.29 7.54 0.71
C THR A 86 2.90 7.14 0.24
N ILE A 87 2.44 5.95 0.62
CA ILE A 87 1.17 5.37 0.16
C ILE A 87 0.49 4.63 1.31
N ILE A 88 -0.83 4.79 1.40
CA ILE A 88 -1.72 3.91 2.18
C ILE A 88 -2.47 3.01 1.22
N GLN A 89 -2.40 1.70 1.44
CA GLN A 89 -3.17 0.71 0.71
C GLN A 89 -4.30 0.16 1.57
N LEU A 90 -5.53 0.41 1.14
CA LEU A 90 -6.74 -0.12 1.74
C LEU A 90 -7.00 -1.55 1.25
N HIS A 91 -7.07 -2.51 2.16
CA HIS A 91 -7.22 -3.94 1.84
C HIS A 91 -8.49 -4.56 2.43
N GLY A 92 -9.39 -3.76 2.94
CA GLY A 92 -10.67 -4.17 3.53
C GLY A 92 -11.87 -3.77 2.69
N ASP A 93 -12.98 -3.52 3.39
CA ASP A 93 -14.27 -3.18 2.80
C ASP A 93 -14.53 -1.65 2.80
N GLU A 94 -13.46 -0.86 2.88
CA GLU A 94 -13.53 0.60 2.90
C GLU A 94 -14.31 1.10 1.69
N ASP A 95 -15.37 1.88 1.94
CA ASP A 95 -16.25 2.43 0.91
C ASP A 95 -15.72 3.75 0.33
N ILE A 96 -16.46 4.33 -0.61
CA ILE A 96 -16.10 5.57 -1.28
C ILE A 96 -16.06 6.74 -0.29
N ASP A 97 -17.02 6.82 0.64
CA ASP A 97 -17.07 7.87 1.65
C ASP A 97 -15.83 7.84 2.55
N TYR A 98 -15.40 6.64 2.95
CA TYR A 98 -14.15 6.44 3.67
C TYR A 98 -12.95 6.94 2.87
N CYS A 99 -12.84 6.55 1.59
CA CYS A 99 -11.75 6.98 0.72
C CYS A 99 -11.71 8.51 0.57
N GLN A 100 -12.84 9.15 0.37
CA GLN A 100 -12.95 10.61 0.27
C GLN A 100 -12.51 11.31 1.56
N LYS A 101 -12.97 10.84 2.71
CA LYS A 101 -12.62 11.39 4.03
C LYS A 101 -11.14 11.23 4.31
N LEU A 102 -10.59 10.06 4.03
CA LEU A 102 -9.17 9.81 4.23
C LEU A 102 -8.32 10.69 3.31
N LYS A 103 -8.64 10.75 2.01
CA LYS A 103 -7.87 11.56 1.04
C LYS A 103 -7.87 13.05 1.37
N LYS A 104 -8.98 13.59 1.91
CA LYS A 104 -9.04 14.98 2.39
C LYS A 104 -8.09 15.24 3.56
N ARG A 105 -7.86 14.26 4.41
CA ARG A 105 -7.01 14.36 5.60
C ARG A 105 -5.52 14.16 5.31
N ILE A 106 -5.21 13.41 4.24
CA ILE A 106 -3.84 13.09 3.82
C ILE A 106 -3.63 13.36 2.31
N PRO A 107 -3.82 14.60 1.84
CA PRO A 107 -3.81 14.91 0.40
C PRO A 107 -2.48 14.57 -0.29
N ASP A 108 -1.37 14.61 0.43
CA ASP A 108 -0.02 14.36 -0.10
C ASP A 108 0.39 12.89 -0.07
N ILE A 109 -0.41 12.03 0.53
CA ILE A 109 -0.16 10.58 0.59
C ILE A 109 -0.97 9.89 -0.50
N GLY A 110 -0.34 8.99 -1.24
CA GLY A 110 -1.02 8.16 -2.23
C GLY A 110 -2.04 7.23 -1.56
N LEU A 111 -3.18 7.05 -2.18
CA LEU A 111 -4.23 6.16 -1.70
C LEU A 111 -4.49 5.07 -2.72
N TRP A 112 -4.18 3.83 -2.36
CA TRP A 112 -4.46 2.65 -3.16
C TRP A 112 -5.58 1.83 -2.53
N LYS A 113 -6.42 1.24 -3.36
CA LYS A 113 -7.50 0.36 -2.91
C LYS A 113 -7.39 -0.99 -3.59
N ALA A 114 -7.17 -2.04 -2.80
CA ALA A 114 -7.14 -3.40 -3.29
C ALA A 114 -8.56 -3.95 -3.50
N PHE A 115 -8.77 -4.63 -4.61
CA PHE A 115 -10.00 -5.32 -4.93
C PHE A 115 -9.74 -6.81 -5.21
N ARG A 116 -10.66 -7.66 -4.76
CA ARG A 116 -10.68 -9.08 -5.12
C ARG A 116 -11.50 -9.25 -6.39
N ILE A 117 -10.83 -9.55 -7.49
CA ILE A 117 -11.46 -9.74 -8.79
C ILE A 117 -11.57 -11.24 -9.07
N LYS A 118 -12.79 -11.74 -9.18
CA LYS A 118 -13.08 -13.14 -9.53
C LYS A 118 -13.64 -13.26 -10.95
N ASN A 119 -14.30 -12.22 -11.43
CA ASN A 119 -14.95 -12.20 -12.74
C ASN A 119 -15.09 -10.76 -13.27
N LYS A 120 -15.58 -10.62 -14.50
CA LYS A 120 -15.75 -9.30 -15.15
C LYS A 120 -16.68 -8.35 -14.41
N LYS A 121 -17.71 -8.85 -13.71
CA LYS A 121 -18.64 -8.00 -12.94
C LYS A 121 -17.94 -7.31 -11.77
N ASP A 122 -16.91 -7.91 -11.22
CA ASP A 122 -16.14 -7.29 -10.14
C ASP A 122 -15.39 -6.05 -10.61
N LEU A 123 -15.08 -5.93 -11.91
CA LEU A 123 -14.47 -4.73 -12.48
C LEU A 123 -15.40 -3.50 -12.41
N GLU A 124 -16.72 -3.73 -12.47
CA GLU A 124 -17.70 -2.64 -12.35
C GLU A 124 -17.69 -1.99 -10.96
N LYS A 125 -17.27 -2.75 -9.92
CA LYS A 125 -17.14 -2.24 -8.55
C LYS A 125 -16.00 -1.24 -8.39
N ILE A 126 -15.05 -1.24 -9.30
CA ILE A 126 -13.88 -0.36 -9.28
C ILE A 126 -14.22 1.05 -9.75
N LYS A 127 -15.05 1.17 -10.79
CA LYS A 127 -15.40 2.46 -11.42
C LYS A 127 -15.74 3.58 -10.44
N PRO A 128 -16.59 3.37 -9.43
CA PRO A 128 -16.95 4.44 -8.50
C PRO A 128 -15.79 4.99 -7.69
N TYR A 129 -14.69 4.23 -7.56
CA TYR A 129 -13.51 4.61 -6.79
C TYR A 129 -12.45 5.38 -7.59
N GLU A 130 -12.50 5.35 -8.94
CA GLU A 130 -11.44 5.88 -9.82
C GLU A 130 -11.05 7.33 -9.52
N ASN A 131 -12.01 8.16 -9.08
CA ASN A 131 -11.75 9.57 -8.76
C ASN A 131 -11.17 9.81 -7.36
N PHE A 132 -11.07 8.78 -6.53
CA PHE A 132 -10.71 8.90 -5.12
C PHE A 132 -9.49 8.09 -4.71
N ILE A 133 -8.97 7.28 -5.62
CA ILE A 133 -7.79 6.44 -5.42
C ILE A 133 -6.78 6.67 -6.53
N ASP A 134 -5.51 6.49 -6.22
CA ASP A 134 -4.42 6.74 -7.15
C ASP A 134 -3.99 5.47 -7.91
N ALA A 135 -4.26 4.28 -7.35
CA ALA A 135 -3.99 3.00 -8.00
C ALA A 135 -4.79 1.84 -7.39
N ILE A 136 -4.87 0.77 -8.16
CA ILE A 136 -5.62 -0.45 -7.83
C ILE A 136 -4.67 -1.65 -7.86
N PRO A 137 -4.16 -2.11 -6.72
CA PRO A 137 -3.51 -3.40 -6.65
C PRO A 137 -4.54 -4.52 -6.80
N VAL A 138 -4.29 -5.43 -7.74
CA VAL A 138 -5.14 -6.61 -7.95
C VAL A 138 -4.52 -7.82 -7.27
N SER A 139 -5.25 -8.44 -6.35
CA SER A 139 -4.85 -9.68 -5.70
C SER A 139 -5.61 -10.86 -6.30
N TYR A 140 -4.87 -11.85 -6.78
CA TYR A 140 -5.43 -13.14 -7.19
C TYR A 140 -5.38 -14.13 -6.03
N THR A 141 -6.51 -14.75 -5.70
CA THR A 141 -6.68 -15.57 -4.49
C THR A 141 -6.00 -16.95 -4.52
N HIS A 142 -5.31 -17.34 -5.58
CA HIS A 142 -4.83 -18.73 -5.74
C HIS A 142 -3.33 -18.94 -5.84
N LEU A 143 -2.51 -17.91 -5.80
CA LEU A 143 -1.06 -18.08 -5.91
C LEU A 143 -0.33 -17.06 -5.04
N THR A 144 0.74 -17.52 -4.42
CA THR A 144 1.78 -16.71 -3.75
C THR A 144 2.54 -15.83 -4.75
N LEU A 145 1.84 -15.23 -5.72
CA LEU A 145 2.43 -14.35 -6.70
C LEU A 145 2.49 -12.91 -6.18
N PRO A 146 3.51 -12.14 -6.59
CA PRO A 146 3.57 -10.73 -6.28
C PRO A 146 2.32 -10.01 -6.77
N THR A 147 1.85 -9.04 -6.00
CA THR A 147 0.70 -8.21 -6.38
C THR A 147 1.03 -7.43 -7.64
N ILE A 148 0.30 -7.66 -8.73
CA ILE A 148 0.43 -6.86 -9.94
C ILE A 148 -0.30 -5.55 -9.72
N LEU A 149 0.40 -4.44 -9.90
CA LEU A 149 -0.14 -3.11 -9.82
C LEU A 149 -0.64 -2.70 -11.22
N LEU A 150 -1.95 -2.46 -11.34
CA LEU A 150 -2.52 -1.77 -12.49
C LEU A 150 -2.57 -0.26 -12.17
N VAL A 151 -1.81 0.49 -12.89
CA VAL A 151 -1.78 1.95 -12.81
C VAL A 151 -2.57 2.51 -13.98
#